data_85c5c9bea3f4959fed4504f2502c2354
#
_entry.id   85c5c9bea3f4959fed4504f2502c2354
#
_cell.length_a   1.000
_cell.length_b   1.000
_cell.length_c   1.000
_cell.angle_alpha   90.00
_cell.angle_beta   90.00
_cell.angle_gamma   90.00
#
_symmetry.space_group_name_H-M   'P 1'
#
loop_
_entity.id
_entity.type
_entity.pdbx_description
1 polymer ?
#
loop_
_entity_poly.entity_id
_entity_poly.type
_entity_poly.pdbx_seq_one_letter_code
_entity_poly.pdbx_strand_id
1 'polypeptide(L)' 'MNDEIRILDVVALTEDWPEQNLVRGQVGTVVEVLAPDVFEVEFCDDEGRTYASVALRRDKLMALRYRPFKAA' A
#
# COMPACT_ATOMS: atom_id res chain seq x y z
N MET A 1 10.71 2.17 15.84
CA MET A 1 9.64 1.49 15.10
C MET A 1 10.11 1.19 13.68
N ASN A 2 9.79 0.02 13.20
CA ASN A 2 10.19 -0.39 11.86
C ASN A 2 9.16 0.06 10.85
N ASP A 3 9.57 0.91 9.90
CA ASP A 3 8.69 1.43 8.85
C ASP A 3 8.84 0.65 7.55
N GLU A 4 9.53 -0.46 7.59
CA GLU A 4 9.75 -1.25 6.40
C GLU A 4 8.44 -1.82 5.87
N ILE A 5 8.25 -1.70 4.56
CA ILE A 5 7.08 -2.25 3.87
C ILE A 5 7.51 -3.56 3.22
N ARG A 6 6.68 -4.58 3.36
CA ARG A 6 6.97 -5.93 2.88
C ARG A 6 5.84 -6.45 2.02
N ILE A 7 6.13 -7.51 1.29
CA ILE A 7 5.11 -8.22 0.51
C ILE A 7 3.98 -8.64 1.45
N LEU A 8 2.75 -8.46 0.98
CA LEU A 8 1.49 -8.73 1.67
C LEU A 8 1.13 -7.71 2.74
N ASP A 9 1.95 -6.69 2.94
CA ASP A 9 1.54 -5.59 3.81
C ASP A 9 0.37 -4.85 3.20
N VAL A 10 -0.53 -4.40 4.05
CA VAL A 10 -1.64 -3.56 3.66
C VAL A 10 -1.22 -2.11 3.83
N VAL A 11 -1.45 -1.33 2.81
CA VAL A 11 -1.00 0.06 2.76
C VAL A 11 -2.14 0.96 2.29
N ALA A 12 -1.99 2.25 2.54
CA ALA A 12 -2.92 3.24 2.02
C ALA A 12 -2.15 4.31 1.26
N LEU A 13 -2.78 4.85 0.23
CA LEU A 13 -2.19 5.98 -0.50
C LEU A 13 -2.15 7.21 0.39
N THR A 14 -1.04 7.93 0.35
CA THR A 14 -0.89 9.17 1.13
C THR A 14 -1.34 10.39 0.34
N GLU A 15 -1.60 10.23 -0.97
CA GLU A 15 -2.08 11.32 -1.81
C GLU A 15 -2.86 10.75 -2.98
N ASP A 16 -3.55 11.62 -3.70
CA ASP A 16 -4.32 11.20 -4.86
C ASP A 16 -3.41 10.67 -5.96
N TRP A 17 -3.93 9.71 -6.72
CA TRP A 17 -3.21 9.13 -7.87
C TRP A 17 -4.16 9.15 -9.06
N PRO A 18 -4.36 10.32 -9.68
CA PRO A 18 -5.40 10.48 -10.70
C PRO A 18 -5.20 9.65 -11.97
N GLU A 19 -3.98 9.23 -12.25
CA GLU A 19 -3.70 8.43 -13.43
C GLU A 19 -4.46 7.12 -13.45
N GLN A 20 -4.77 6.56 -12.28
CA GLN A 20 -5.55 5.35 -12.16
C GLN A 20 -6.85 5.58 -11.40
N ASN A 21 -7.27 6.84 -11.29
CA ASN A 21 -8.51 7.17 -10.57
C ASN A 21 -8.48 6.73 -9.12
N LEU A 22 -7.32 6.81 -8.48
CA LEU A 22 -7.19 6.48 -7.07
C LEU A 22 -7.09 7.75 -6.26
N VAL A 23 -7.60 7.70 -5.03
CA VAL A 23 -7.58 8.86 -4.15
C VAL A 23 -6.85 8.54 -2.86
N ARG A 24 -6.37 9.58 -2.21
CA ARG A 24 -5.71 9.48 -0.92
C ARG A 24 -6.56 8.63 0.03
N GLY A 25 -5.91 7.74 0.74
CA GLY A 25 -6.57 6.89 1.70
C GLY A 25 -7.05 5.55 1.16
N GLN A 26 -7.05 5.37 -0.16
CA GLN A 26 -7.43 4.06 -0.69
C GLN A 26 -6.42 3.01 -0.29
N VAL A 27 -6.94 1.81 0.01
CA VAL A 27 -6.19 0.73 0.63
C VAL A 27 -5.85 -0.33 -0.40
N GLY A 28 -4.59 -0.77 -0.39
CA GLY A 28 -4.14 -1.82 -1.28
C GLY A 28 -3.19 -2.77 -0.56
N THR A 29 -2.74 -3.78 -1.27
CA THR A 29 -1.83 -4.79 -0.73
C THR A 29 -0.56 -4.81 -1.57
N VAL A 30 0.57 -4.85 -0.92
CA VAL A 30 1.87 -4.97 -1.59
C VAL A 30 2.02 -6.39 -2.11
N VAL A 31 2.16 -6.54 -3.42
CA VAL A 31 2.28 -7.88 -4.02
C VAL A 31 3.68 -8.16 -4.54
N GLU A 32 4.51 -7.13 -4.73
CA GLU A 32 5.87 -7.34 -5.21
C GLU A 32 6.75 -6.17 -4.82
N VAL A 33 8.01 -6.43 -4.53
CA VAL A 33 9.02 -5.40 -4.30
C VAL A 33 9.79 -5.25 -5.60
N LEU A 34 9.65 -4.11 -6.25
CA LEU A 34 10.25 -3.90 -7.57
C LEU A 34 11.64 -3.29 -7.47
N ALA A 35 11.90 -2.54 -6.43
CA ALA A 35 13.18 -1.88 -6.16
C ALA A 35 13.20 -1.55 -4.68
N PRO A 36 14.32 -1.10 -4.11
CA PRO A 36 14.37 -0.87 -2.66
C PRO A 36 13.25 0.02 -2.12
N ASP A 37 12.78 0.99 -2.90
CA ASP A 37 11.74 1.90 -2.46
C ASP A 37 10.55 1.94 -3.40
N VAL A 38 10.35 0.89 -4.19
CA VAL A 38 9.25 0.83 -5.16
C VAL A 38 8.52 -0.49 -5.00
N PHE A 39 7.20 -0.42 -4.90
CA PHE A 39 6.36 -1.58 -4.65
C PHE A 39 5.23 -1.66 -5.65
N GLU A 40 4.91 -2.87 -6.06
CA GLU A 40 3.70 -3.12 -6.83
C GLU A 40 2.56 -3.29 -5.83
N VAL A 41 1.52 -2.46 -5.94
CA VAL A 41 0.41 -2.46 -5.01
C VAL A 41 -0.88 -2.76 -5.76
N GLU A 42 -1.62 -3.74 -5.29
CA GLU A 42 -2.90 -4.14 -5.85
C GLU A 42 -4.03 -3.55 -5.02
N PHE A 43 -4.97 -2.90 -5.70
CA PHE A 43 -6.13 -2.30 -5.05
C PHE A 43 -7.36 -3.12 -5.42
N CYS A 44 -8.08 -3.60 -4.41
CA CYS A 44 -9.25 -4.45 -4.59
C CYS A 44 -10.49 -3.79 -4.02
N ASP A 45 -11.64 -4.14 -4.60
CA ASP A 45 -12.92 -3.65 -4.08
C ASP A 45 -13.42 -4.55 -2.94
N ASP A 46 -14.62 -4.26 -2.45
CA ASP A 46 -15.20 -4.98 -1.31
C ASP A 46 -15.40 -6.47 -1.59
N GLU A 47 -15.46 -6.83 -2.87
CA GLU A 47 -15.68 -8.21 -3.27
C GLU A 47 -14.39 -8.92 -3.63
N GLY A 48 -13.24 -8.28 -3.38
CA GLY A 48 -11.95 -8.88 -3.62
C GLY A 48 -11.47 -8.80 -5.05
N ARG A 49 -12.14 -8.05 -5.91
CA ARG A 49 -11.72 -7.91 -7.29
C ARG A 49 -10.70 -6.80 -7.42
N THR A 50 -9.60 -7.09 -8.11
CA THR A 50 -8.56 -6.09 -8.35
C THR A 50 -9.05 -5.10 -9.38
N TYR A 51 -9.04 -3.81 -9.04
CA TYR A 51 -9.43 -2.77 -10.00
C TYR A 51 -8.23 -1.93 -10.43
N ALA A 52 -7.09 -2.04 -9.78
CA ALA A 52 -5.88 -1.34 -10.19
C ALA A 52 -4.66 -2.04 -9.62
N SER A 53 -3.56 -1.99 -10.36
CA SER A 53 -2.28 -2.50 -9.92
C SER A 53 -1.24 -1.47 -10.34
N VAL A 54 -0.52 -0.90 -9.40
CA VAL A 54 0.29 0.29 -9.65
C VAL A 54 1.64 0.15 -8.95
N ALA A 55 2.69 0.56 -9.65
CA ALA A 55 4.03 0.65 -9.06
C ALA A 55 4.13 1.98 -8.34
N LEU A 56 4.38 1.94 -7.04
CA LEU A 56 4.37 3.13 -6.20
C LEU A 56 5.62 3.22 -5.36
N ARG A 57 6.15 4.42 -5.23
CA ARG A 57 7.29 4.66 -4.36
C ARG A 57 6.83 4.62 -2.92
N ARG A 58 7.77 4.25 -2.05
CA ARG A 58 7.48 4.11 -0.63
C ARG A 58 6.88 5.39 -0.03
N ASP A 59 7.34 6.56 -0.47
CA ASP A 59 6.87 7.82 0.10
C ASP A 59 5.41 8.15 -0.27
N LYS A 60 4.79 7.35 -1.15
CA LYS A 60 3.38 7.50 -1.49
C LYS A 60 2.49 6.56 -0.67
N LEU A 61 3.08 5.78 0.22
CA LEU A 61 2.37 4.73 0.92
C LEU A 61 2.50 4.88 2.43
N MET A 62 1.43 4.53 3.13
CA MET A 62 1.43 4.44 4.58
C MET A 62 1.08 3.01 4.95
N ALA A 63 1.97 2.36 5.70
CA ALA A 63 1.68 1.01 6.18
C ALA A 63 0.61 1.07 7.26
N LEU A 64 -0.37 0.18 7.15
CA LEU A 64 -1.46 0.12 8.11
C LEU A 64 -1.13 -0.88 9.21
N ARG A 65 -1.54 -0.56 10.43
CA ARG A 65 -1.26 -1.38 11.59
C ARG A 65 -2.57 -1.84 12.20
N TYR A 66 -2.70 -3.13 12.42
CA TYR A 66 -3.91 -3.70 13.00
C TYR A 66 -3.75 -4.04 14.47
N ARG A 67 -2.53 -3.95 15.00
CA ARG A 67 -2.24 -4.29 16.38
C ARG A 67 -1.64 -3.10 17.09
N PRO A 68 -1.89 -2.97 18.41
CA PRO A 68 -1.23 -1.92 19.17
C PRO A 68 0.29 -2.12 19.12
N PHE A 69 1.01 -1.01 19.14
CA PHE A 69 2.45 -1.10 19.30
C PHE A 69 2.73 -1.66 20.67
N LYS A 70 3.58 -2.67 20.75
CA LYS A 70 3.89 -3.33 21.99
C LYS A 70 5.35 -3.13 22.32
N ALA A 71 5.61 -2.27 23.29
CA ALA A 71 6.97 -2.13 23.82
C ALA A 71 7.25 -3.36 24.69
N ALA A 72 8.42 -3.92 24.51
CA ALA A 72 8.78 -5.13 25.25
C ALA A 72 8.89 -4.86 26.76
#